data_3f3f5bf8bae64272e4d9df26d0e3a3f2
#
_entry.id   3f3f5bf8bae64272e4d9df26d0e3a3f2
#
_cell.length_a   1.000
_cell.length_b   1.000
_cell.length_c   1.000
_cell.angle_alpha   90.00
_cell.angle_beta   90.00
_cell.angle_gamma   90.00
#
_symmetry.space_group_name_H-M   'P 1'
#
loop_
_entity.id
_entity.type
_entity.pdbx_description
1 polymer ?
#
loop_
_entity_poly.entity_id
_entity_poly.type
_entity_poly.pdbx_seq_one_letter_code
_entity_poly.pdbx_strand_id
1 'polypeptide(L)'
;METLTVKIESMKDVIASAVDAAKRAEAGEAFEARSVLSFDSWESMHRTLAPKRTEIVMAMAGRGSLTVREVAKLVNRDIKNVHGDLDMLAKSGVIDKTEGGFAFPYDRIHVEFDMEAAA
;
A
#
# COMPACT_ATOMS: atom_id res chain seq x y z
N MET A 1 10.98 -12.46 -1.73
CA MET A 1 9.59 -11.98 -1.97
C MET A 1 9.47 -10.54 -1.51
N GLU A 2 9.12 -9.66 -2.41
CA GLU A 2 8.92 -8.25 -2.12
C GLU A 2 7.58 -8.03 -1.43
N THR A 3 7.59 -7.37 -0.28
CA THR A 3 6.38 -7.17 0.54
C THR A 3 6.17 -5.69 0.83
N LEU A 4 4.93 -5.23 0.66
CA LEU A 4 4.50 -3.93 1.17
C LEU A 4 3.87 -4.16 2.54
N THR A 5 4.40 -3.51 3.57
CA THR A 5 3.84 -3.55 4.92
C THR A 5 2.94 -2.35 5.12
N VAL A 6 1.70 -2.60 5.51
CA VAL A 6 0.70 -1.57 5.79
C VAL A 6 0.45 -1.53 7.28
N LYS A 7 0.56 -0.34 7.87
CA LYS A 7 0.39 -0.14 9.32
C LYS A 7 -0.57 0.99 9.61
N ILE A 8 -1.12 0.99 10.81
CA ILE A 8 -1.84 2.14 11.35
C ILE A 8 -0.90 2.81 12.34
N GLU A 9 -0.51 4.05 12.04
CA GLU A 9 0.41 4.82 12.86
C GLU A 9 -0.02 6.28 12.89
N SER A 10 0.14 6.93 14.05
CA SER A 10 -0.06 8.37 14.12
C SER A 10 1.08 9.08 13.39
N MET A 11 0.86 10.34 12.99
CA MET A 11 1.93 11.16 12.41
C MET A 11 3.11 11.27 13.37
N LYS A 12 2.85 11.36 14.67
CA LYS A 12 3.89 11.41 15.70
C LYS A 12 4.76 10.15 15.66
N ASP A 13 4.15 8.97 15.54
CA ASP A 13 4.86 7.69 15.47
C ASP A 13 5.70 7.58 14.20
N VAL A 14 5.16 8.05 13.07
CA VAL A 14 5.87 8.06 11.80
C VAL A 14 7.11 8.94 11.90
N ILE A 15 6.98 10.14 12.47
CA ILE A 15 8.09 11.06 12.66
C ILE A 15 9.14 10.46 13.60
N ALA A 16 8.70 9.86 14.71
CA ALA A 16 9.61 9.23 15.67
C ALA A 16 10.43 8.10 15.01
N SER A 17 9.78 7.27 14.19
CA SER A 17 10.45 6.21 13.46
C SER A 17 11.47 6.74 12.46
N ALA A 18 11.13 7.82 11.77
CA ALA A 18 12.04 8.46 10.81
C ALA A 18 13.28 9.04 11.50
N VAL A 19 13.09 9.68 12.67
CA VAL A 19 14.20 10.23 13.45
C VAL A 19 15.11 9.11 13.96
N ASP A 20 14.54 8.03 14.47
CA ASP A 20 15.30 6.87 14.94
C ASP A 20 16.13 6.25 13.81
N ALA A 21 15.52 6.07 12.64
CA ALA A 21 16.21 5.54 11.48
C ALA A 21 17.39 6.43 11.05
N ALA A 22 17.19 7.75 11.08
CA ALA A 22 18.25 8.70 10.74
C ALA A 22 19.41 8.62 11.72
N LYS A 23 19.13 8.50 13.02
CA LYS A 23 20.17 8.35 14.05
C LYS A 23 20.95 7.07 13.88
N ARG A 24 20.31 5.98 13.55
CA ARG A 24 20.96 4.70 13.28
C ARG A 24 21.86 4.78 12.05
N ALA A 25 21.40 5.44 11.01
CA ALA A 25 22.18 5.65 9.80
C ALA A 25 23.44 6.48 10.09
N GLU A 26 23.32 7.54 10.91
CA GLU A 26 24.46 8.37 11.33
C GLU A 26 25.47 7.58 12.16
N ALA A 27 24.98 6.63 12.95
CA ALA A 27 25.85 5.77 13.75
C ALA A 27 26.51 4.65 12.92
N GLY A 28 26.22 4.57 11.63
CA GLY A 28 26.81 3.58 10.73
C GLY A 28 26.16 2.21 10.83
N GLU A 29 25.02 2.10 11.47
CA GLU A 29 24.28 0.83 11.53
C GLU A 29 23.67 0.50 10.18
N ALA A 30 23.88 -0.73 9.74
CA ALA A 30 23.20 -1.24 8.55
C ALA A 30 21.73 -1.57 8.92
N PHE A 31 20.81 -1.11 8.10
CA PHE A 31 19.41 -1.48 8.26
C PHE A 31 18.81 -1.82 6.90
N GLU A 32 17.85 -2.74 6.90
CA GLU A 32 17.11 -3.06 5.68
C GLU A 32 16.01 -2.02 5.49
N ALA A 33 16.00 -1.41 4.31
CA ALA A 33 14.89 -0.55 3.92
C ALA A 33 13.66 -1.41 3.72
N ARG A 34 12.60 -1.12 4.45
CA ARG A 34 11.30 -1.79 4.27
C ARG A 34 10.34 -0.84 3.60
N SER A 35 9.55 -1.38 2.68
CA SER A 35 8.47 -0.62 2.08
C SER A 35 7.29 -0.63 3.05
N VAL A 36 7.04 0.51 3.66
CA VAL A 36 5.98 0.67 4.66
C VAL A 36 5.04 1.78 4.23
N LEU A 37 3.75 1.50 4.30
CA LEU A 37 2.69 2.48 4.07
C LEU A 37 1.89 2.61 5.36
N SER A 38 1.80 3.84 5.89
CA SER A 38 1.10 4.11 7.13
C SER A 38 -0.21 4.83 6.89
N PHE A 39 -1.27 4.38 7.55
CA PHE A 39 -2.56 5.07 7.60
C PHE A 39 -2.73 5.64 8.99
N ASP A 40 -3.41 6.77 9.09
CA ASP A 40 -3.63 7.46 10.36
C ASP A 40 -4.74 6.84 11.21
N SER A 41 -5.57 5.99 10.62
CA SER A 41 -6.67 5.34 11.32
C SER A 41 -7.07 4.03 10.65
N TRP A 42 -7.72 3.16 11.43
CA TRP A 42 -8.35 1.95 10.93
C TRP A 42 -9.39 2.26 9.83
N GLU A 43 -10.18 3.30 10.05
CA GLU A 43 -11.22 3.70 9.09
C GLU A 43 -10.63 4.06 7.74
N SER A 44 -9.56 4.84 7.74
CA SER A 44 -8.87 5.26 6.52
C SER A 44 -8.29 4.05 5.78
N MET A 45 -7.61 3.16 6.50
CA MET A 45 -7.05 1.94 5.93
C MET A 45 -8.14 1.04 5.36
N HIS A 46 -9.20 0.80 6.12
CA HIS A 46 -10.31 -0.07 5.71
C HIS A 46 -11.01 0.48 4.48
N ARG A 47 -11.18 1.80 4.40
CA ARG A 47 -11.80 2.45 3.24
C ARG A 47 -10.96 2.26 1.99
N THR A 48 -9.65 2.43 2.11
CA THR A 48 -8.74 2.29 0.98
C THR A 48 -8.58 0.85 0.54
N LEU A 49 -8.43 -0.07 1.49
CA LEU A 49 -8.24 -1.50 1.22
C LEU A 49 -9.55 -2.28 1.32
N ALA A 50 -10.65 -1.69 0.85
CA ALA A 50 -11.94 -2.37 0.77
C ALA A 50 -11.82 -3.64 -0.11
N PRO A 51 -12.67 -4.64 0.10
CA PRO A 51 -12.53 -5.95 -0.57
C PRO A 51 -12.32 -5.89 -2.07
N LYS A 52 -13.06 -5.07 -2.78
CA LYS A 52 -12.91 -4.96 -4.24
C LYS A 52 -11.58 -4.35 -4.66
N ARG A 53 -11.04 -3.44 -3.86
CA ARG A 53 -9.73 -2.85 -4.13
C ARG A 53 -8.59 -3.80 -3.80
N THR A 54 -8.73 -4.60 -2.74
CA THR A 54 -7.72 -5.63 -2.44
C THR A 54 -7.69 -6.72 -3.51
N GLU A 55 -8.82 -7.06 -4.10
CA GLU A 55 -8.86 -7.97 -5.25
C GLU A 55 -8.05 -7.43 -6.42
N ILE A 56 -8.15 -6.13 -6.69
CA ILE A 56 -7.38 -5.48 -7.74
C ILE A 56 -5.89 -5.58 -7.44
N VAL A 57 -5.47 -5.23 -6.22
CA VAL A 57 -4.06 -5.28 -5.83
C VAL A 57 -3.49 -6.69 -5.98
N MET A 58 -4.23 -7.70 -5.53
CA MET A 58 -3.78 -9.08 -5.64
C MET A 58 -3.72 -9.57 -7.09
N ALA A 59 -4.63 -9.10 -7.93
CA ALA A 59 -4.58 -9.43 -9.36
C ALA A 59 -3.38 -8.79 -10.06
N MET A 60 -2.90 -7.65 -9.56
CA MET A 60 -1.75 -6.93 -10.13
C MET A 60 -0.41 -7.45 -9.65
N ALA A 61 -0.38 -8.11 -8.49
CA ALA A 61 0.87 -8.55 -7.87
C ALA A 61 1.71 -9.41 -8.80
N GLY A 62 2.98 -9.05 -8.96
CA GLY A 62 3.93 -9.81 -9.78
C GLY A 62 3.75 -9.66 -11.29
N ARG A 63 2.87 -8.79 -11.76
CA ARG A 63 2.57 -8.65 -13.18
C ARG A 63 3.21 -7.44 -13.87
N GLY A 64 3.86 -6.58 -13.12
CA GLY A 64 4.43 -5.35 -13.67
C GLY A 64 3.38 -4.28 -13.96
N SER A 65 3.66 -3.41 -14.91
CA SER A 65 2.75 -2.33 -15.28
C SER A 65 1.56 -2.85 -16.10
N LEU A 66 0.36 -2.46 -15.70
CA LEU A 66 -0.88 -2.88 -16.35
C LEU A 66 -1.74 -1.65 -16.68
N THR A 67 -2.42 -1.71 -17.82
CA THR A 67 -3.41 -0.69 -18.16
C THR A 67 -4.69 -0.91 -17.37
N VAL A 68 -5.53 0.13 -17.28
CA VAL A 68 -6.85 0.01 -16.65
C VAL A 68 -7.66 -1.13 -17.28
N ARG A 69 -7.61 -1.22 -18.60
CA ARG A 69 -8.33 -2.26 -19.35
C ARG A 69 -7.85 -3.67 -18.98
N GLU A 70 -6.54 -3.84 -18.87
CA GLU A 70 -5.97 -5.13 -18.46
C GLU A 70 -6.40 -5.52 -17.06
N VAL A 71 -6.37 -4.58 -16.12
CA VAL A 71 -6.82 -4.83 -14.75
C VAL A 71 -8.29 -5.16 -14.70
N ALA A 72 -9.13 -4.39 -15.40
CA ALA A 72 -10.56 -4.64 -15.47
C ALA A 72 -10.88 -6.04 -15.98
N LYS A 73 -10.11 -6.50 -16.97
CA LYS A 73 -10.26 -7.85 -17.51
C LYS A 73 -9.88 -8.91 -16.49
N LEU A 74 -8.78 -8.70 -15.76
CA LEU A 74 -8.32 -9.65 -14.72
C LEU A 74 -9.34 -9.84 -13.60
N VAL A 75 -10.01 -8.76 -13.18
CA VAL A 75 -11.00 -8.82 -12.09
C VAL A 75 -12.44 -8.94 -12.59
N ASN A 76 -12.63 -8.99 -13.90
CA ASN A 76 -13.93 -9.12 -14.56
C ASN A 76 -14.94 -8.05 -14.08
N ARG A 77 -14.50 -6.79 -14.16
CA ARG A 77 -15.33 -5.65 -13.73
C ARG A 77 -15.31 -4.54 -14.78
N ASP A 78 -16.24 -3.62 -14.63
CA ASP A 78 -16.39 -2.46 -15.48
C ASP A 78 -15.15 -1.54 -15.42
N ILE A 79 -14.66 -1.11 -16.57
CA ILE A 79 -13.47 -0.26 -16.70
C ILE A 79 -13.59 1.03 -15.89
N LYS A 80 -14.76 1.67 -15.92
CA LYS A 80 -14.98 2.93 -15.23
C LYS A 80 -14.81 2.78 -13.72
N ASN A 81 -15.39 1.72 -13.15
CA ASN A 81 -15.30 1.45 -11.71
C ASN A 81 -13.89 1.05 -11.31
N VAL A 82 -13.23 0.23 -12.13
CA VAL A 82 -11.85 -0.18 -11.89
C VAL A 82 -10.90 1.03 -11.96
N HIS A 83 -11.12 1.94 -12.91
CA HIS A 83 -10.31 3.16 -13.01
C HIS A 83 -10.41 4.00 -11.73
N GLY A 84 -11.62 4.17 -11.20
CA GLY A 84 -11.83 4.89 -9.94
C GLY A 84 -11.10 4.24 -8.77
N ASP A 85 -11.17 2.91 -8.69
CA ASP A 85 -10.47 2.16 -7.64
C ASP A 85 -8.95 2.26 -7.78
N LEU A 86 -8.43 2.17 -9.00
CA LEU A 86 -6.99 2.33 -9.26
C LEU A 86 -6.50 3.73 -8.89
N ASP A 87 -7.26 4.76 -9.23
CA ASP A 87 -6.92 6.14 -8.87
C ASP A 87 -6.86 6.30 -7.35
N MET A 88 -7.81 5.75 -6.64
CA MET A 88 -7.82 5.83 -5.17
C MET A 88 -6.63 5.10 -4.57
N LEU A 89 -6.32 3.91 -5.05
CA LEU A 89 -5.17 3.14 -4.59
C LEU A 89 -3.85 3.87 -4.86
N ALA A 90 -3.71 4.50 -6.03
CA ALA A 90 -2.51 5.26 -6.37
C ALA A 90 -2.36 6.51 -5.50
N LYS A 91 -3.45 7.25 -5.27
CA LYS A 91 -3.43 8.44 -4.42
C LYS A 91 -3.09 8.11 -2.97
N SER A 92 -3.48 6.93 -2.52
CA SER A 92 -3.21 6.45 -1.16
C SER A 92 -1.81 5.86 -1.01
N GLY A 93 -1.07 5.67 -2.10
CA GLY A 93 0.27 5.12 -2.06
C GLY A 93 0.37 3.60 -2.07
N VAL A 94 -0.75 2.90 -2.24
CA VAL A 94 -0.75 1.43 -2.28
C VAL A 94 -0.14 0.90 -3.57
N ILE A 95 -0.46 1.55 -4.69
CA ILE A 95 0.09 1.20 -6.00
C ILE A 95 0.76 2.41 -6.62
N ASP A 96 1.58 2.17 -7.62
CA ASP A 96 2.27 3.23 -8.35
C ASP A 96 1.58 3.50 -9.68
N LYS A 97 1.51 4.79 -10.04
CA LYS A 97 1.08 5.18 -11.37
C LYS A 97 2.30 5.11 -12.29
N THR A 98 2.12 4.45 -13.42
CA THR A 98 3.18 4.28 -14.41
C THR A 98 2.82 4.99 -15.71
N GLU A 99 3.75 5.04 -16.66
CA GLU A 99 3.46 5.54 -17.98
C GLU A 99 2.47 4.58 -18.65
N GLY A 100 1.25 5.04 -18.86
CA GLY A 100 0.19 4.28 -19.49
C GLY A 100 -0.59 3.33 -18.58
N GLY A 101 -0.30 3.29 -17.27
CA GLY A 101 -1.02 2.39 -16.41
C GLY A 101 -0.68 2.48 -14.94
N PHE A 102 -0.71 1.33 -14.28
CA PHE A 102 -0.48 1.20 -12.84
C PHE A 102 0.32 -0.07 -12.57
N ALA A 103 1.04 -0.09 -11.44
CA ALA A 103 1.79 -1.26 -11.02
C ALA A 103 1.74 -1.42 -9.50
N PHE A 104 1.70 -2.66 -9.06
CA PHE A 104 1.95 -3.00 -7.66
C PHE A 104 3.28 -3.75 -7.64
N PRO A 105 4.40 -3.07 -7.33
CA PRO A 105 5.74 -3.65 -7.49
C PRO A 105 6.14 -4.58 -6.35
N TYR A 106 5.19 -5.29 -5.80
CA TYR A 106 5.39 -6.24 -4.72
C TYR A 106 4.68 -7.55 -5.04
N ASP A 107 5.09 -8.60 -4.33
CA ASP A 107 4.46 -9.92 -4.45
C ASP A 107 3.38 -10.12 -3.39
N ARG A 108 3.48 -9.35 -2.31
CA ARG A 108 2.64 -9.53 -1.14
C ARG A 108 2.36 -8.20 -0.44
N ILE A 109 1.18 -8.10 0.15
CA ILE A 109 0.84 -7.03 1.07
C ILE A 109 0.65 -7.64 2.46
N HIS A 110 1.32 -7.07 3.44
CA HIS A 110 1.20 -7.48 4.83
C HIS A 110 0.56 -6.33 5.61
N VAL A 111 -0.59 -6.60 6.22
CA VAL A 111 -1.32 -5.59 6.99
C VAL A 111 -1.20 -5.92 8.47
N GLU A 112 -0.74 -4.95 9.28
CA GLU A 112 -0.65 -5.15 10.71
C GLU A 112 -1.24 -3.96 11.46
N PHE A 113 -2.06 -4.24 12.43
CA PHE A 113 -2.63 -3.25 13.34
C PHE A 113 -3.12 -3.94 14.60
N ASP A 114 -3.21 -3.17 15.68
CA ASP A 114 -3.71 -3.65 16.95
C ASP A 114 -5.04 -2.98 17.28
N MET A 115 -5.94 -3.75 17.83
CA MET A 115 -7.18 -3.24 18.41
C MET A 115 -7.13 -3.57 19.90
N GLU A 116 -7.21 -2.54 20.72
CA GLU A 116 -7.15 -2.71 22.16
C GLU A 116 -8.52 -2.54 22.79
N ALA A 117 -8.76 -3.30 23.85
CA ALA A 117 -9.99 -3.15 24.62
C ALA A 117 -10.03 -1.77 25.26
N ALA A 118 -11.21 -1.15 25.28
CA ALA A 118 -11.40 0.10 25.99
C ALA A 118 -11.22 -0.11 27.49
N ALA A 119 -10.49 0.79 28.15
CA ALA A 119 -10.23 0.71 29.57
C ALA A 119 -11.48 1.00 30.40
#